data_15ecf24b36a8c7e15cab912a39c3b140
#
_entry.id   15ecf24b36a8c7e15cab912a39c3b140
#
_cell.length_a   1.000
_cell.length_b   1.000
_cell.length_c   1.000
_cell.angle_alpha   90.00
_cell.angle_beta   90.00
_cell.angle_gamma   90.00
#
_symmetry.space_group_name_H-M   'P 1'
#
loop_
_entity.id
_entity.type
_entity.pdbx_description
1 polymer ?
#
loop_
_entity_poly.entity_id
_entity_poly.type
_entity_poly.pdbx_seq_one_letter_code
_entity_poly.pdbx_strand_id
1 'polypeptide(L)'
;MLKREIIQAAYGLFLLVAGVSEVSAASIGVSPVRATLSADQQVGALTVHNTGTEPMSVQLEVMNWSQQDGKDVFTATREVLANPPIFTLPGGGSQLVRAGLRRAPDAQRELTYRIFLQELPPPPNPDFNGARMLMRVSLPVFVLPALAAEPVLRWKAARTSDGALKISLTNIGNAHIQIVNFSLSLPGSAQPWITQQSSAYVLQGQSRDWTLPANAENPPPPPGAILQLFAQTDAGDMEADVLITP
;
A
#
# COMPACT_ATOMS: atom_id res chain seq x y z
N MET A 1 -53.98 40.75 6.06
CA MET A 1 -52.55 40.99 6.23
C MET A 1 -51.71 39.69 6.33
N LEU A 2 -52.26 38.55 6.75
CA LEU A 2 -51.53 37.31 6.97
C LEU A 2 -51.08 36.52 5.71
N LYS A 3 -51.72 36.77 4.55
CA LYS A 3 -51.37 36.07 3.29
C LYS A 3 -50.14 36.64 2.53
N ARG A 4 -49.68 37.79 2.88
CA ARG A 4 -48.56 38.44 2.18
C ARG A 4 -47.21 38.12 2.77
N GLU A 5 -47.15 37.72 4.04
CA GLU A 5 -45.89 37.32 4.71
C GLU A 5 -45.48 35.88 4.44
N ILE A 6 -46.44 34.99 4.14
CA ILE A 6 -46.16 33.60 3.82
C ILE A 6 -45.50 33.43 2.43
N ILE A 7 -45.78 34.35 1.49
CA ILE A 7 -45.21 34.30 0.13
C ILE A 7 -43.76 34.82 0.14
N GLN A 8 -43.40 35.75 1.01
CA GLN A 8 -42.02 36.24 1.13
C GLN A 8 -41.09 35.25 1.86
N ALA A 9 -41.60 34.44 2.77
CA ALA A 9 -40.84 33.37 3.42
C ALA A 9 -40.52 32.18 2.49
N ALA A 10 -41.40 31.90 1.51
CA ALA A 10 -41.20 30.85 0.52
C ALA A 10 -40.15 31.20 -0.54
N TYR A 11 -39.98 32.46 -0.89
CA TYR A 11 -38.94 32.93 -1.83
C TYR A 11 -37.54 32.99 -1.20
N GLY A 12 -37.41 33.15 0.11
CA GLY A 12 -36.15 33.18 0.82
C GLY A 12 -35.53 31.80 1.01
N LEU A 13 -36.32 30.72 1.01
CA LEU A 13 -35.86 29.35 1.20
C LEU A 13 -35.42 28.69 -0.11
N PHE A 14 -35.79 29.19 -1.27
CA PHE A 14 -35.46 28.62 -2.58
C PHE A 14 -34.10 29.07 -3.15
N LEU A 15 -33.45 30.08 -2.55
CA LEU A 15 -32.18 30.65 -3.02
C LEU A 15 -30.93 30.08 -2.30
N LEU A 16 -31.08 29.09 -1.37
CA LEU A 16 -29.97 28.54 -0.61
C LEU A 16 -29.49 27.17 -1.11
N VAL A 17 -29.99 26.65 -2.25
CA VAL A 17 -29.63 25.35 -2.81
C VAL A 17 -28.70 25.46 -4.03
N ALA A 18 -28.24 26.63 -4.39
CA ALA A 18 -27.37 26.82 -5.55
C ALA A 18 -25.92 26.96 -5.10
N GLY A 19 -25.16 25.85 -5.13
CA GLY A 19 -23.71 25.93 -5.03
C GLY A 19 -22.97 24.78 -4.35
N VAL A 20 -23.43 23.56 -4.45
CA VAL A 20 -22.54 22.41 -4.22
C VAL A 20 -21.72 22.25 -5.50
N SER A 21 -20.61 22.98 -5.60
CA SER A 21 -19.59 22.67 -6.60
C SER A 21 -19.09 21.28 -6.27
N GLU A 22 -19.43 20.29 -7.11
CA GLU A 22 -18.79 18.97 -7.05
C GLU A 22 -17.30 19.20 -7.24
N VAL A 23 -16.55 19.05 -6.17
CA VAL A 23 -15.09 18.94 -6.24
C VAL A 23 -14.81 17.58 -6.87
N SER A 24 -14.74 17.56 -8.19
CA SER A 24 -14.29 16.38 -8.94
C SER A 24 -12.80 16.20 -8.66
N ALA A 25 -12.49 15.39 -7.67
CA ALA A 25 -11.12 14.94 -7.46
C ALA A 25 -10.75 13.99 -8.61
N ALA A 26 -9.73 14.33 -9.37
CA ALA A 26 -9.10 13.38 -10.30
C ALA A 26 -8.71 12.14 -9.50
N SER A 27 -9.09 10.97 -9.99
CA SER A 27 -8.81 9.69 -9.32
C SER A 27 -8.25 8.69 -10.30
N ILE A 28 -7.10 8.10 -9.96
CA ILE A 28 -6.48 7.03 -10.73
C ILE A 28 -6.90 5.70 -10.10
N GLY A 29 -7.70 4.92 -10.83
CA GLY A 29 -7.96 3.52 -10.54
C GLY A 29 -6.95 2.62 -11.24
N VAL A 30 -6.55 1.52 -10.62
CA VAL A 30 -5.65 0.53 -11.25
C VAL A 30 -6.11 -0.88 -10.91
N SER A 31 -6.12 -1.75 -11.91
CA SER A 31 -6.44 -3.17 -11.75
C SER A 31 -5.59 -4.03 -12.69
N PRO A 32 -4.95 -5.11 -12.19
CA PRO A 32 -4.78 -5.45 -10.77
C PRO A 32 -3.85 -4.48 -10.04
N VAL A 33 -3.88 -4.50 -8.71
CA VAL A 33 -3.06 -3.61 -7.86
C VAL A 33 -1.61 -4.09 -7.67
N ARG A 34 -1.26 -5.24 -8.27
CA ARG A 34 0.11 -5.78 -8.36
C ARG A 34 0.29 -6.57 -9.63
N ALA A 35 1.52 -6.69 -10.12
CA ALA A 35 1.87 -7.56 -11.22
C ALA A 35 2.82 -8.66 -10.72
N THR A 36 2.59 -9.90 -11.17
CA THR A 36 3.48 -11.04 -10.91
C THR A 36 3.97 -11.58 -12.24
N LEU A 37 5.29 -11.68 -12.40
CA LEU A 37 5.97 -12.22 -13.57
C LEU A 37 6.67 -13.52 -13.18
N SER A 38 6.94 -14.37 -14.16
CA SER A 38 7.66 -15.63 -13.98
C SER A 38 8.43 -15.99 -15.25
N ALA A 39 9.13 -17.12 -15.25
CA ALA A 39 9.77 -17.64 -16.45
C ALA A 39 8.75 -17.92 -17.58
N ASP A 40 7.56 -18.41 -17.22
CA ASP A 40 6.48 -18.73 -18.16
C ASP A 40 5.61 -17.51 -18.52
N GLN A 41 5.59 -16.51 -17.65
CA GLN A 41 4.80 -15.28 -17.85
C GLN A 41 5.69 -14.05 -17.66
N GLN A 42 6.48 -13.73 -18.64
CA GLN A 42 7.43 -12.60 -18.59
C GLN A 42 6.80 -11.23 -18.81
N VAL A 43 5.51 -11.16 -19.14
CA VAL A 43 4.76 -9.92 -19.35
C VAL A 43 3.48 -9.95 -18.51
N GLY A 44 3.35 -8.96 -17.67
CA GLY A 44 2.12 -8.65 -16.93
C GLY A 44 1.38 -7.47 -17.56
N ALA A 45 0.08 -7.38 -17.30
CA ALA A 45 -0.74 -6.26 -17.75
C ALA A 45 -1.52 -5.69 -16.56
N LEU A 46 -1.69 -4.37 -16.57
CA LEU A 46 -2.57 -3.66 -15.64
C LEU A 46 -3.33 -2.57 -16.41
N THR A 47 -4.55 -2.33 -16.01
CA THR A 47 -5.40 -1.30 -16.59
C THR A 47 -5.41 -0.10 -15.66
N VAL A 48 -5.05 1.06 -16.18
CA VAL A 48 -5.14 2.35 -15.50
C VAL A 48 -6.44 3.00 -15.95
N HIS A 49 -7.24 3.47 -15.01
CA HIS A 49 -8.55 4.06 -15.26
C HIS A 49 -8.64 5.45 -14.64
N ASN A 50 -9.12 6.41 -15.40
CA ASN A 50 -9.47 7.74 -14.91
C ASN A 50 -10.91 7.71 -14.41
N THR A 51 -11.12 7.74 -13.08
CA THR A 51 -12.46 7.77 -12.49
C THR A 51 -13.05 9.18 -12.39
N GLY A 52 -12.25 10.20 -12.74
CA GLY A 52 -12.71 11.59 -12.84
C GLY A 52 -13.38 11.90 -14.17
N THR A 53 -13.89 13.11 -14.30
CA THR A 53 -14.57 13.62 -15.51
C THR A 53 -13.63 14.34 -16.46
N GLU A 54 -12.52 14.88 -15.95
CA GLU A 54 -11.56 15.66 -16.72
C GLU A 54 -10.45 14.76 -17.28
N PRO A 55 -9.89 15.09 -18.46
CA PRO A 55 -8.72 14.37 -18.99
C PRO A 55 -7.53 14.53 -18.08
N MET A 56 -6.76 13.45 -17.89
CA MET A 56 -5.51 13.46 -17.14
C MET A 56 -4.37 12.83 -17.94
N SER A 57 -3.17 13.38 -17.82
CA SER A 57 -1.95 12.79 -18.34
C SER A 57 -1.18 12.09 -17.23
N VAL A 58 -0.68 10.90 -17.51
CA VAL A 58 0.02 10.04 -16.56
C VAL A 58 1.39 9.69 -17.12
N GLN A 59 2.42 9.89 -16.31
CA GLN A 59 3.78 9.38 -16.56
C GLN A 59 4.00 8.11 -15.75
N LEU A 60 4.61 7.12 -16.38
CA LEU A 60 4.93 5.84 -15.78
C LEU A 60 6.44 5.69 -15.63
N GLU A 61 6.88 5.28 -14.45
CA GLU A 61 8.28 4.98 -14.14
C GLU A 61 8.37 3.61 -13.46
N VAL A 62 9.36 2.81 -13.86
CA VAL A 62 9.68 1.55 -13.17
C VAL A 62 10.99 1.68 -12.43
N MET A 63 11.00 1.29 -11.16
CA MET A 63 12.18 1.31 -10.32
C MET A 63 12.43 -0.08 -9.71
N ASN A 64 13.69 -0.43 -9.53
CA ASN A 64 14.08 -1.54 -8.69
C ASN A 64 13.70 -1.20 -7.24
N TRP A 65 13.12 -2.16 -6.54
CA TRP A 65 12.69 -2.02 -5.16
C TRP A 65 13.50 -2.95 -4.26
N SER A 66 14.10 -2.39 -3.27
CA SER A 66 14.79 -3.08 -2.18
C SER A 66 14.38 -2.48 -0.84
N GLN A 67 14.85 -3.07 0.24
CA GLN A 67 14.65 -2.52 1.58
C GLN A 67 16.00 -2.43 2.30
N GLN A 68 16.17 -1.41 3.11
CA GLN A 68 17.30 -1.22 3.99
C GLN A 68 16.81 -0.64 5.31
N ASP A 69 17.20 -1.27 6.42
CA ASP A 69 16.79 -0.84 7.78
C ASP A 69 15.26 -0.66 7.92
N GLY A 70 14.48 -1.57 7.33
CA GLY A 70 13.03 -1.54 7.35
C GLY A 70 12.37 -0.45 6.49
N LYS A 71 13.15 0.25 5.64
CA LYS A 71 12.66 1.30 4.72
C LYS A 71 12.78 0.85 3.27
N ASP A 72 11.81 1.25 2.47
CA ASP A 72 11.85 1.02 1.03
C ASP A 72 12.90 1.91 0.36
N VAL A 73 13.68 1.30 -0.54
CA VAL A 73 14.71 1.96 -1.35
C VAL A 73 14.40 1.70 -2.82
N PHE A 74 14.32 2.77 -3.61
CA PHE A 74 14.02 2.71 -5.02
C PHE A 74 15.22 3.21 -5.83
N THR A 75 15.66 2.42 -6.80
CA THR A 75 16.75 2.76 -7.70
C THR A 75 16.34 2.59 -9.16
N ALA A 76 16.89 3.42 -10.05
CA ALA A 76 16.58 3.32 -11.46
C ALA A 76 16.92 1.92 -12.02
N THR A 77 16.07 1.41 -12.91
CA THR A 77 16.27 0.11 -13.51
C THR A 77 15.94 0.12 -15.01
N ARG A 78 16.56 -0.83 -15.75
CA ARG A 78 16.22 -1.16 -17.13
C ARG A 78 15.83 -2.63 -17.27
N GLU A 79 15.71 -3.34 -16.19
CA GLU A 79 15.39 -4.78 -16.19
C GLU A 79 13.92 -5.06 -16.43
N VAL A 80 13.05 -4.12 -16.06
CA VAL A 80 11.61 -4.17 -16.35
C VAL A 80 11.25 -2.93 -17.16
N LEU A 81 10.55 -3.12 -18.27
CA LEU A 81 9.96 -2.04 -19.06
C LEU A 81 8.44 -2.07 -18.91
N ALA A 82 7.86 -0.89 -18.81
CA ALA A 82 6.42 -0.72 -18.88
C ALA A 82 6.04 0.26 -20.00
N ASN A 83 4.98 -0.06 -20.72
CA ASN A 83 4.55 0.67 -21.91
C ASN A 83 3.02 0.82 -21.94
N PRO A 84 2.48 2.01 -22.30
CA PRO A 84 3.21 3.23 -22.69
C PRO A 84 3.81 3.98 -21.50
N PRO A 85 4.96 4.68 -21.67
CA PRO A 85 5.61 5.40 -20.57
C PRO A 85 4.89 6.72 -20.19
N ILE A 86 4.17 7.32 -21.15
CA ILE A 86 3.32 8.51 -20.95
C ILE A 86 2.06 8.31 -21.76
N PHE A 87 0.92 8.65 -21.20
CA PHE A 87 -0.37 8.58 -21.86
C PHE A 87 -1.38 9.54 -21.25
N THR A 88 -2.40 9.91 -22.05
CA THR A 88 -3.51 10.73 -21.58
C THR A 88 -4.78 9.90 -21.55
N LEU A 89 -5.51 9.97 -20.44
CA LEU A 89 -6.79 9.33 -20.24
C LEU A 89 -7.89 10.39 -20.30
N PRO A 90 -8.88 10.26 -21.19
CA PRO A 90 -10.08 11.07 -21.09
C PRO A 90 -10.83 10.75 -19.79
N GLY A 91 -11.74 11.62 -19.36
CA GLY A 91 -12.63 11.32 -18.22
C GLY A 91 -13.36 10.00 -18.44
N GLY A 92 -13.36 9.13 -17.44
CA GLY A 92 -13.91 7.77 -17.54
C GLY A 92 -13.12 6.79 -18.42
N GLY A 93 -12.00 7.23 -19.04
CA GLY A 93 -11.20 6.42 -19.95
C GLY A 93 -10.23 5.47 -19.25
N SER A 94 -9.73 4.50 -20.01
CA SER A 94 -8.78 3.49 -19.53
C SER A 94 -7.61 3.28 -20.49
N GLN A 95 -6.46 2.92 -19.96
CA GLN A 95 -5.25 2.54 -20.70
C GLN A 95 -4.72 1.22 -20.18
N LEU A 96 -4.51 0.27 -21.09
CA LEU A 96 -3.76 -0.95 -20.79
C LEU A 96 -2.27 -0.64 -20.78
N VAL A 97 -1.62 -0.93 -19.67
CA VAL A 97 -0.17 -0.87 -19.49
C VAL A 97 0.37 -2.30 -19.43
N ARG A 98 1.42 -2.57 -20.20
CA ARG A 98 2.15 -3.86 -20.14
C ARG A 98 3.51 -3.65 -19.53
N ALA A 99 3.83 -4.47 -18.52
CA ALA A 99 5.15 -4.52 -17.90
C ALA A 99 5.84 -5.83 -18.27
N GLY A 100 7.02 -5.76 -18.84
CA GLY A 100 7.77 -6.92 -19.29
C GLY A 100 9.19 -6.96 -18.72
N LEU A 101 9.62 -8.17 -18.32
CA LEU A 101 10.98 -8.42 -17.86
C LEU A 101 11.93 -8.54 -19.06
N ARG A 102 13.09 -7.86 -19.00
CA ARG A 102 14.12 -7.85 -20.05
C ARG A 102 15.30 -8.78 -19.78
N ARG A 103 15.25 -9.51 -18.69
CA ARG A 103 16.25 -10.51 -18.28
C ARG A 103 15.56 -11.83 -17.92
N ALA A 104 16.30 -12.90 -17.76
CA ALA A 104 15.77 -14.09 -17.14
C ALA A 104 15.44 -13.81 -15.66
N PRO A 105 14.38 -14.42 -15.08
CA PRO A 105 14.16 -14.47 -13.65
C PRO A 105 15.39 -14.99 -12.92
N ASP A 106 15.58 -14.60 -11.66
CA ASP A 106 16.61 -15.16 -10.82
C ASP A 106 16.23 -16.64 -10.48
N ALA A 107 17.24 -17.53 -10.42
CA ALA A 107 16.96 -18.94 -10.16
C ALA A 107 16.51 -19.19 -8.71
N GLN A 108 16.98 -18.40 -7.76
CA GLN A 108 16.87 -18.70 -6.33
C GLN A 108 15.99 -17.72 -5.55
N ARG A 109 15.87 -16.47 -6.02
CA ARG A 109 15.20 -15.40 -5.28
C ARG A 109 14.26 -14.62 -6.15
N GLU A 110 13.22 -14.10 -5.54
CA GLU A 110 12.31 -13.14 -6.16
C GLU A 110 13.01 -11.81 -6.46
N LEU A 111 12.72 -11.23 -7.65
CA LEU A 111 13.11 -9.86 -7.95
C LEU A 111 11.93 -8.94 -7.73
N THR A 112 12.20 -7.75 -7.19
CA THR A 112 11.15 -6.82 -6.77
C THR A 112 11.33 -5.45 -7.41
N TYR A 113 10.22 -4.92 -7.96
CA TYR A 113 10.18 -3.61 -8.62
C TYR A 113 8.92 -2.87 -8.18
N ARG A 114 8.91 -1.55 -8.45
CA ARG A 114 7.72 -0.70 -8.33
C ARG A 114 7.44 0.00 -9.65
N ILE A 115 6.18 0.02 -10.03
CA ILE A 115 5.65 0.91 -11.06
C ILE A 115 5.06 2.12 -10.34
N PHE A 116 5.54 3.30 -10.69
CA PHE A 116 4.97 4.57 -10.26
C PHE A 116 4.15 5.14 -11.41
N LEU A 117 2.90 5.47 -11.14
CA LEU A 117 2.01 6.23 -12.01
C LEU A 117 1.89 7.63 -11.42
N GLN A 118 2.46 8.61 -12.10
CA GLN A 118 2.47 10.00 -11.67
C GLN A 118 1.55 10.81 -12.57
N GLU A 119 0.52 11.42 -12.00
CA GLU A 119 -0.28 12.42 -12.71
C GLU A 119 0.58 13.64 -13.05
N LEU A 120 0.53 14.07 -14.30
CA LEU A 120 1.23 15.26 -14.76
C LEU A 120 0.33 16.49 -14.59
N PRO A 121 0.89 17.65 -14.23
CA PRO A 121 0.10 18.87 -14.18
C PRO A 121 -0.47 19.18 -15.55
N PRO A 122 -1.74 19.61 -15.65
CA PRO A 122 -2.29 20.08 -16.88
C PRO A 122 -1.61 21.41 -17.29
N PRO A 123 -1.81 21.86 -18.53
CA PRO A 123 -1.30 23.15 -18.98
C PRO A 123 -1.66 24.28 -18.00
N PRO A 124 -0.79 25.29 -17.84
CA PRO A 124 -1.09 26.45 -17.01
C PRO A 124 -2.41 27.10 -17.41
N ASN A 125 -3.26 27.38 -16.43
CA ASN A 125 -4.47 28.16 -16.59
C ASN A 125 -4.33 29.47 -15.78
N PRO A 126 -4.19 30.64 -16.42
CA PRO A 126 -4.02 31.91 -15.74
C PRO A 126 -5.20 32.29 -14.83
N ASP A 127 -6.41 31.78 -15.12
CA ASP A 127 -7.63 32.05 -14.36
C ASP A 127 -7.79 31.12 -13.16
N PHE A 128 -6.93 30.11 -13.01
CA PHE A 128 -6.98 29.19 -11.88
C PHE A 128 -6.26 29.79 -10.66
N ASN A 129 -7.03 30.09 -9.63
CA ASN A 129 -6.53 30.64 -8.37
C ASN A 129 -6.84 29.66 -7.24
N GLY A 130 -6.12 28.53 -7.18
CA GLY A 130 -6.36 27.50 -6.17
C GLY A 130 -5.18 26.53 -6.04
N ALA A 131 -5.26 25.60 -5.08
CA ALA A 131 -4.33 24.50 -4.93
C ALA A 131 -4.78 23.32 -5.80
N ARG A 132 -3.81 22.63 -6.45
CA ARG A 132 -4.07 21.41 -7.20
C ARG A 132 -3.30 20.26 -6.56
N MET A 133 -4.01 19.17 -6.32
CA MET A 133 -3.42 17.93 -5.83
C MET A 133 -3.16 16.99 -7.01
N LEU A 134 -1.93 16.52 -7.17
CA LEU A 134 -1.57 15.54 -8.19
C LEU A 134 -1.37 14.18 -7.52
N MET A 135 -1.91 13.14 -8.14
CA MET A 135 -1.81 11.78 -7.61
C MET A 135 -0.52 11.08 -8.05
N ARG A 136 0.04 10.30 -7.13
CA ARG A 136 1.09 9.34 -7.43
C ARG A 136 0.72 7.98 -6.84
N VAL A 137 0.55 6.99 -7.71
CA VAL A 137 0.22 5.61 -7.31
C VAL A 137 1.46 4.75 -7.47
N SER A 138 1.74 3.90 -6.49
CA SER A 138 2.87 2.96 -6.50
C SER A 138 2.35 1.52 -6.43
N LEU A 139 2.74 0.69 -7.39
CA LEU A 139 2.30 -0.69 -7.54
C LEU A 139 3.50 -1.63 -7.51
N PRO A 140 3.45 -2.73 -6.73
CA PRO A 140 4.50 -3.73 -6.73
C PRO A 140 4.49 -4.57 -8.01
N VAL A 141 5.69 -4.93 -8.47
CA VAL A 141 5.93 -5.93 -9.50
C VAL A 141 6.88 -6.96 -8.92
N PHE A 142 6.43 -8.20 -8.86
CA PHE A 142 7.21 -9.32 -8.36
C PHE A 142 7.57 -10.25 -9.52
N VAL A 143 8.82 -10.69 -9.55
CA VAL A 143 9.30 -11.68 -10.52
C VAL A 143 9.68 -12.93 -9.75
N LEU A 144 8.87 -13.96 -9.88
CA LEU A 144 9.06 -15.21 -9.16
C LEU A 144 10.36 -15.90 -9.56
N PRO A 145 11.09 -16.51 -8.61
CA PRO A 145 12.26 -17.31 -8.91
C PRO A 145 11.90 -18.59 -9.67
N ALA A 146 12.89 -19.25 -10.26
CA ALA A 146 12.68 -20.56 -10.88
C ALA A 146 12.40 -21.66 -9.84
N LEU A 147 12.94 -21.53 -8.62
CA LEU A 147 12.56 -22.36 -7.47
C LEU A 147 11.20 -21.90 -6.92
N ALA A 148 10.55 -22.77 -6.15
CA ALA A 148 9.32 -22.41 -5.46
C ALA A 148 9.52 -21.15 -4.62
N ALA A 149 8.66 -20.16 -4.84
CA ALA A 149 8.67 -18.89 -4.10
C ALA A 149 8.00 -19.12 -2.74
N GLU A 150 8.76 -18.97 -1.64
CA GLU A 150 8.28 -19.22 -0.30
C GLU A 150 8.84 -18.20 0.70
N PRO A 151 7.99 -17.41 1.39
CA PRO A 151 8.40 -16.62 2.53
C PRO A 151 8.61 -17.52 3.75
N VAL A 152 9.70 -17.32 4.50
CA VAL A 152 9.97 -18.01 5.77
C VAL A 152 10.18 -16.96 6.85
N LEU A 153 9.28 -16.92 7.83
CA LEU A 153 9.16 -15.82 8.77
C LEU A 153 9.70 -16.18 10.15
N ARG A 154 10.48 -15.28 10.73
CA ARG A 154 10.95 -15.38 12.11
C ARG A 154 10.50 -14.15 12.90
N TRP A 155 9.67 -14.38 13.89
CA TRP A 155 9.16 -13.37 14.79
C TRP A 155 9.99 -13.32 16.08
N LYS A 156 10.19 -12.11 16.62
CA LYS A 156 10.81 -11.85 17.92
C LYS A 156 10.04 -10.76 18.63
N ALA A 157 10.03 -10.82 19.96
CA ALA A 157 9.51 -9.77 20.83
C ALA A 157 10.57 -9.40 21.86
N ALA A 158 10.75 -8.11 22.09
CA ALA A 158 11.69 -7.61 23.12
C ALA A 158 11.10 -6.39 23.83
N ARG A 159 11.41 -6.25 25.12
CA ARG A 159 11.11 -5.02 25.86
C ARG A 159 12.14 -3.96 25.52
N THR A 160 11.66 -2.75 25.28
CA THR A 160 12.53 -1.59 25.11
C THR A 160 12.80 -0.92 26.45
N SER A 161 13.85 -0.11 26.56
CA SER A 161 14.23 0.58 27.79
C SER A 161 13.16 1.56 28.32
N ASP A 162 12.31 2.08 27.46
CA ASP A 162 11.16 2.94 27.78
C ASP A 162 9.89 2.16 28.11
N GLY A 163 9.99 0.82 28.19
CA GLY A 163 8.89 -0.06 28.57
C GLY A 163 7.95 -0.46 27.45
N ALA A 164 8.16 -0.01 26.19
CA ALA A 164 7.38 -0.48 25.05
C ALA A 164 7.70 -1.93 24.69
N LEU A 165 6.87 -2.55 23.84
CA LEU A 165 7.11 -3.87 23.26
C LEU A 165 7.50 -3.71 21.78
N LYS A 166 8.70 -4.13 21.44
CA LYS A 166 9.18 -4.18 20.06
C LYS A 166 8.91 -5.57 19.50
N ILE A 167 8.16 -5.63 18.41
CA ILE A 167 7.96 -6.83 17.60
C ILE A 167 8.82 -6.71 16.36
N SER A 168 9.64 -7.73 16.09
CA SER A 168 10.51 -7.79 14.92
C SER A 168 10.14 -9.02 14.08
N LEU A 169 9.98 -8.82 12.78
CA LEU A 169 9.82 -9.86 11.78
C LEU A 169 11.04 -9.87 10.87
N THR A 170 11.63 -11.04 10.64
CA THR A 170 12.65 -11.26 9.61
C THR A 170 12.16 -12.32 8.64
N ASN A 171 12.16 -11.98 7.35
CA ASN A 171 11.86 -12.91 6.27
C ASN A 171 13.17 -13.54 5.77
N ILE A 172 13.39 -14.83 6.09
CA ILE A 172 14.58 -15.60 5.69
C ILE A 172 14.30 -16.49 4.47
N GLY A 173 13.09 -16.40 3.89
CA GLY A 173 12.71 -17.09 2.67
C GLY A 173 13.27 -16.45 1.40
N ASN A 174 12.79 -16.88 0.24
CA ASN A 174 13.22 -16.41 -1.07
C ASN A 174 12.19 -15.55 -1.82
N ALA A 175 11.05 -15.27 -1.20
CA ALA A 175 9.98 -14.41 -1.71
C ALA A 175 9.51 -13.42 -0.64
N HIS A 176 8.84 -12.36 -1.06
CA HIS A 176 8.25 -11.36 -0.18
C HIS A 176 7.07 -11.92 0.63
N ILE A 177 6.69 -11.19 1.65
CA ILE A 177 5.41 -11.32 2.35
C ILE A 177 4.83 -9.92 2.61
N GLN A 178 3.52 -9.78 2.51
CA GLN A 178 2.81 -8.59 2.98
C GLN A 178 2.06 -8.91 4.26
N ILE A 179 2.41 -8.23 5.35
CA ILE A 179 1.67 -8.29 6.61
C ILE A 179 0.55 -7.26 6.56
N VAL A 180 -0.69 -7.73 6.50
CA VAL A 180 -1.89 -6.87 6.49
C VAL A 180 -2.17 -6.34 7.88
N ASN A 181 -2.22 -7.24 8.85
CA ASN A 181 -2.29 -6.95 10.29
C ASN A 181 -1.71 -8.12 11.08
N PHE A 182 -1.49 -7.89 12.37
CA PHE A 182 -1.23 -8.97 13.31
C PHE A 182 -1.83 -8.65 14.68
N SER A 183 -2.12 -9.68 15.44
CA SER A 183 -2.57 -9.60 16.82
C SER A 183 -1.69 -10.44 17.74
N LEU A 184 -1.62 -10.03 18.97
CA LEU A 184 -0.87 -10.71 20.03
C LEU A 184 -1.83 -11.05 21.15
N SER A 185 -1.82 -12.29 21.61
CA SER A 185 -2.67 -12.78 22.70
C SER A 185 -1.83 -13.44 23.78
N LEU A 186 -2.29 -13.36 25.03
CA LEU A 186 -1.75 -14.21 26.08
C LEU A 186 -2.34 -15.62 25.94
N PRO A 187 -1.58 -16.68 26.29
CA PRO A 187 -2.08 -18.05 26.24
C PRO A 187 -3.37 -18.19 27.06
N GLY A 188 -4.39 -18.77 26.41
CA GLY A 188 -5.71 -18.96 27.06
C GLY A 188 -6.61 -17.73 27.11
N SER A 189 -6.18 -16.59 26.58
CA SER A 189 -7.03 -15.40 26.46
C SER A 189 -8.00 -15.54 25.28
N ALA A 190 -9.27 -15.24 25.51
CA ALA A 190 -10.29 -15.25 24.44
C ALA A 190 -10.20 -14.02 23.51
N GLN A 191 -9.48 -12.98 23.91
CA GLN A 191 -9.32 -11.76 23.14
C GLN A 191 -7.85 -11.40 23.01
N PRO A 192 -7.43 -10.79 21.88
CA PRO A 192 -6.06 -10.33 21.70
C PRO A 192 -5.75 -9.21 22.72
N TRP A 193 -4.53 -9.26 23.26
CA TRP A 193 -3.97 -8.17 24.07
C TRP A 193 -3.83 -6.90 23.23
N ILE A 194 -3.40 -7.02 21.96
CA ILE A 194 -3.31 -5.92 21.02
C ILE A 194 -3.47 -6.40 19.57
N THR A 195 -4.02 -5.53 18.72
CA THR A 195 -4.06 -5.72 17.28
C THR A 195 -3.37 -4.55 16.60
N GLN A 196 -2.44 -4.85 15.69
CA GLN A 196 -1.66 -3.87 14.93
C GLN A 196 -2.01 -3.94 13.44
N GLN A 197 -2.54 -2.85 12.88
CA GLN A 197 -2.66 -2.69 11.43
C GLN A 197 -1.28 -2.37 10.84
N SER A 198 -0.95 -2.96 9.70
CA SER A 198 0.39 -2.86 9.13
C SER A 198 0.40 -2.47 7.66
N SER A 199 -0.10 -3.32 6.76
CA SER A 199 0.02 -3.20 5.30
C SER A 199 1.48 -3.11 4.80
N ALA A 200 2.42 -3.70 5.56
CA ALA A 200 3.85 -3.65 5.30
C ALA A 200 4.35 -4.85 4.50
N TYR A 201 5.14 -4.60 3.48
CA TYR A 201 5.92 -5.66 2.81
C TYR A 201 7.22 -5.91 3.57
N VAL A 202 7.63 -7.19 3.64
CA VAL A 202 8.94 -7.61 4.10
C VAL A 202 9.55 -8.46 2.98
N LEU A 203 10.49 -7.87 2.27
CA LEU A 203 11.15 -8.53 1.14
C LEU A 203 12.09 -9.64 1.63
N GLN A 204 12.53 -10.48 0.71
CA GLN A 204 13.50 -11.55 0.98
C GLN A 204 14.75 -11.00 1.70
N GLY A 205 15.15 -11.69 2.80
CA GLY A 205 16.31 -11.31 3.60
C GLY A 205 16.15 -10.06 4.45
N GLN A 206 14.97 -9.44 4.45
CA GLN A 206 14.70 -8.18 5.13
C GLN A 206 13.98 -8.36 6.46
N SER A 207 14.02 -7.31 7.27
CA SER A 207 13.34 -7.26 8.56
C SER A 207 12.45 -6.02 8.67
N ARG A 208 11.42 -6.15 9.48
CA ARG A 208 10.51 -5.05 9.83
C ARG A 208 10.26 -5.06 11.33
N ASP A 209 10.27 -3.87 11.91
CA ASP A 209 10.00 -3.67 13.35
C ASP A 209 8.71 -2.86 13.54
N TRP A 210 7.97 -3.19 14.60
CA TRP A 210 6.85 -2.43 15.11
C TRP A 210 7.08 -2.18 16.59
N THR A 211 6.96 -0.93 17.03
CA THR A 211 7.03 -0.56 18.44
C THR A 211 5.61 -0.31 18.95
N LEU A 212 5.18 -1.13 19.91
CA LEU A 212 3.90 -1.04 20.56
C LEU A 212 4.11 -0.27 21.88
N PRO A 213 3.60 0.95 22.01
CA PRO A 213 3.89 1.80 23.16
C PRO A 213 3.36 1.18 24.44
N ALA A 214 4.03 1.45 25.55
CA ALA A 214 3.54 1.11 26.88
C ALA A 214 2.24 1.90 27.14
N ASN A 215 1.19 1.19 27.54
CA ASN A 215 -0.08 1.79 27.94
C ASN A 215 -0.36 1.39 29.40
N ALA A 216 -0.68 2.37 30.23
CA ALA A 216 -0.97 2.13 31.65
C ALA A 216 -2.22 1.24 31.86
N GLU A 217 -3.21 1.34 30.97
CA GLU A 217 -4.44 0.53 31.04
C GLU A 217 -4.22 -0.90 30.51
N ASN A 218 -3.26 -1.09 29.63
CA ASN A 218 -2.94 -2.39 29.04
C ASN A 218 -1.41 -2.54 28.91
N PRO A 219 -0.70 -2.73 30.04
CA PRO A 219 0.75 -2.79 30.04
C PRO A 219 1.25 -4.02 29.27
N PRO A 220 2.37 -3.90 28.54
CA PRO A 220 2.97 -5.05 27.87
C PRO A 220 3.34 -6.14 28.87
N PRO A 221 3.14 -7.44 28.53
CA PRO A 221 3.50 -8.55 29.39
C PRO A 221 4.99 -8.55 29.73
N PRO A 222 5.39 -9.12 30.89
CA PRO A 222 6.78 -9.10 31.33
C PRO A 222 7.71 -9.93 30.42
N PRO A 223 9.04 -9.69 30.46
CA PRO A 223 10.01 -10.60 29.87
C PRO A 223 9.83 -12.03 30.39
N GLY A 224 10.03 -13.01 29.51
CA GLY A 224 9.78 -14.44 29.80
C GLY A 224 8.34 -14.89 29.50
N ALA A 225 7.39 -13.98 29.28
CA ALA A 225 6.06 -14.35 28.80
C ALA A 225 6.09 -14.79 27.33
N ILE A 226 5.23 -15.75 26.99
CA ILE A 226 5.01 -16.20 25.61
C ILE A 226 3.73 -15.51 25.12
N LEU A 227 3.79 -14.93 23.93
CA LEU A 227 2.66 -14.37 23.22
C LEU A 227 2.30 -15.29 22.04
N GLN A 228 1.02 -15.53 21.86
CA GLN A 228 0.49 -16.13 20.64
C GLN A 228 0.27 -15.00 19.63
N LEU A 229 1.02 -15.05 18.53
CA LEU A 229 0.93 -14.13 17.41
C LEU A 229 0.06 -14.77 16.34
N PHE A 230 -0.96 -14.05 15.89
CA PHE A 230 -1.72 -14.35 14.69
C PHE A 230 -1.51 -13.22 13.69
N ALA A 231 -1.13 -13.52 12.45
CA ALA A 231 -0.94 -12.53 11.40
C ALA A 231 -1.73 -12.89 10.15
N GLN A 232 -2.42 -11.88 9.60
CA GLN A 232 -3.02 -11.97 8.28
C GLN A 232 -2.02 -11.47 7.24
N THR A 233 -1.77 -12.30 6.22
CA THR A 233 -0.80 -12.01 5.17
C THR A 233 -1.41 -12.22 3.79
N ASP A 234 -0.72 -11.76 2.75
CA ASP A 234 -1.12 -12.01 1.35
C ASP A 234 -0.85 -13.45 0.89
N ALA A 235 -0.12 -14.24 1.70
CA ALA A 235 0.09 -15.67 1.48
C ALA A 235 -0.82 -16.56 2.35
N GLY A 236 -1.75 -15.97 3.12
CA GLY A 236 -2.65 -16.64 4.06
C GLY A 236 -2.37 -16.27 5.51
N ASP A 237 -3.21 -16.77 6.40
CA ASP A 237 -3.10 -16.55 7.85
C ASP A 237 -1.98 -17.43 8.43
N MET A 238 -1.31 -16.92 9.46
CA MET A 238 -0.25 -17.63 10.15
C MET A 238 -0.27 -17.41 11.65
N GLU A 239 0.26 -18.35 12.38
CA GLU A 239 0.39 -18.31 13.84
C GLU A 239 1.84 -18.58 14.25
N ALA A 240 2.26 -17.97 15.36
CA ALA A 240 3.56 -18.21 15.96
C ALA A 240 3.53 -17.92 17.46
N ASP A 241 4.27 -18.71 18.22
CA ASP A 241 4.56 -18.39 19.62
C ASP A 241 5.82 -17.52 19.70
N VAL A 242 5.73 -16.39 20.38
CA VAL A 242 6.80 -15.40 20.47
C VAL A 242 7.16 -15.14 21.93
N LEU A 243 8.38 -15.52 22.31
CA LEU A 243 8.92 -15.26 23.64
C LEU A 243 9.36 -13.79 23.75
N ILE A 244 8.92 -13.11 24.80
CA ILE A 244 9.39 -11.75 25.11
C ILE A 244 10.75 -11.82 25.79
N THR A 245 11.76 -11.22 25.15
CA THR A 245 13.10 -11.04 25.71
C THR A 245 13.23 -9.70 26.43
N PRO A 246 14.18 -9.59 27.39
CA PRO A 246 14.52 -8.32 28.02
C PRO A 246 14.95 -7.25 27.03
#